data_a359e9a1515a1eee62b3e6d46827d538
#
_entry.id   a359e9a1515a1eee62b3e6d46827d538
#
_cell.length_a   1.000
_cell.length_b   1.000
_cell.length_c   1.000
_cell.angle_alpha   90.00
_cell.angle_beta   90.00
_cell.angle_gamma   90.00
#
_symmetry.space_group_name_H-M   'P 1'
#
loop_
_entity.id
_entity.type
_entity.pdbx_description
1 polymer ?
#
loop_
_entity_poly.entity_id
_entity_poly.type
_entity_poly.pdbx_seq_one_letter_code
_entity_poly.pdbx_strand_id
1 'polypeptide(L)'
;MSKIFLCHASEDKKFVEKLAKDLMRFGFEVWFDKFEMKVGESLLEKINEGITGSGYFAVVLSSHSVGKPWVKHEIQSAFAKKF
;
A
#
# COMPACT_ATOMS: atom_id res chain seq x y z
N MET A 1 5.12 15.98 10.52
CA MET A 1 3.95 15.53 9.75
C MET A 1 4.10 14.08 9.38
N SER A 2 3.07 13.29 9.60
CA SER A 2 3.14 11.86 9.32
C SER A 2 3.04 11.56 7.84
N LYS A 3 3.81 10.57 7.40
CA LYS A 3 3.76 10.08 6.02
C LYS A 3 2.89 8.84 5.97
N ILE A 4 2.08 8.72 4.93
CA ILE A 4 1.25 7.56 4.71
C ILE A 4 1.58 6.99 3.33
N PHE A 5 1.93 5.71 3.29
CA PHE A 5 2.24 4.99 2.06
C PHE A 5 1.07 4.09 1.73
N LEU A 6 0.40 4.35 0.60
CA LEU A 6 -0.78 3.59 0.20
C LEU A 6 -0.43 2.59 -0.90
N CYS A 7 -0.29 1.32 -0.51
CA CYS A 7 -0.04 0.24 -1.45
C CYS A 7 -1.38 -0.26 -2.00
N HIS A 8 -1.48 -0.44 -3.31
CA HIS A 8 -2.76 -0.78 -3.94
C HIS A 8 -2.55 -1.46 -5.29
N ALA A 9 -3.58 -2.16 -5.76
CA ALA A 9 -3.58 -2.70 -7.11
C ALA A 9 -3.89 -1.58 -8.11
N SER A 10 -3.40 -1.73 -9.33
CA SER A 10 -3.60 -0.71 -10.36
C SER A 10 -5.08 -0.43 -10.65
N GLU A 11 -5.93 -1.44 -10.50
CA GLU A 11 -7.37 -1.28 -10.70
C GLU A 11 -8.01 -0.33 -9.70
N ASP A 12 -7.38 -0.14 -8.55
CA ASP A 12 -7.90 0.71 -7.48
C ASP A 12 -7.34 2.13 -7.50
N LYS A 13 -6.59 2.48 -8.53
CA LYS A 13 -5.89 3.75 -8.57
C LYS A 13 -6.80 4.96 -8.36
N LYS A 14 -7.96 4.98 -9.01
CA LYS A 14 -8.87 6.11 -8.89
C LYS A 14 -9.39 6.28 -7.46
N PHE A 15 -9.72 5.17 -6.82
CA PHE A 15 -10.16 5.19 -5.44
C PHE A 15 -9.05 5.69 -4.52
N VAL A 16 -7.83 5.20 -4.75
CA VAL A 16 -6.69 5.57 -3.93
C VAL A 16 -6.31 7.03 -4.11
N GLU A 17 -6.41 7.56 -5.34
CA GLU A 17 -6.17 8.97 -5.57
C GLU A 17 -7.12 9.85 -4.77
N LYS A 18 -8.39 9.47 -4.73
CA LYS A 18 -9.39 10.21 -3.97
C LYS A 18 -9.11 10.12 -2.47
N LEU A 19 -8.80 8.93 -2.00
CA LEU A 19 -8.43 8.72 -0.60
C LEU A 19 -7.22 9.54 -0.23
N ALA A 20 -6.20 9.55 -1.09
CA ALA A 20 -4.99 10.32 -0.85
C ALA A 20 -5.28 11.81 -0.72
N LYS A 21 -6.13 12.33 -1.59
CA LYS A 21 -6.51 13.76 -1.51
C LYS A 21 -7.21 14.09 -0.20
N ASP A 22 -8.09 13.19 0.26
CA ASP A 22 -8.77 13.38 1.53
C ASP A 22 -7.80 13.38 2.69
N LEU A 23 -6.84 12.45 2.68
CA LEU A 23 -5.83 12.39 3.73
C LEU A 23 -4.93 13.61 3.72
N MET A 24 -4.59 14.12 2.55
CA MET A 24 -3.79 15.34 2.45
C MET A 24 -4.50 16.55 3.04
N ARG A 25 -5.83 16.59 2.95
CA ARG A 25 -6.60 17.67 3.57
C ARG A 25 -6.47 17.68 5.08
N PHE A 26 -6.20 16.50 5.67
CA PHE A 26 -5.99 16.40 7.12
C PHE A 26 -4.55 16.63 7.53
N GLY A 27 -3.70 17.01 6.59
CA GLY A 27 -2.32 17.38 6.90
C GLY A 27 -1.32 16.24 6.77
N PHE A 28 -1.71 15.10 6.23
CA PHE A 28 -0.78 14.00 6.02
C PHE A 28 -0.05 14.14 4.68
N GLU A 29 1.19 13.69 4.67
CA GLU A 29 1.94 13.52 3.43
C GLU A 29 1.64 12.12 2.91
N VAL A 30 1.10 12.02 1.69
CA VAL A 30 0.63 10.72 1.17
C VAL A 30 1.42 10.34 -0.07
N TRP A 31 1.92 9.12 -0.06
CA TRP A 31 2.67 8.53 -1.16
C TRP A 31 1.87 7.35 -1.72
N PHE A 32 1.45 7.43 -2.97
CA PHE A 32 0.67 6.35 -3.55
C PHE A 32 1.14 5.92 -4.93
N ASP A 33 1.70 6.82 -5.74
CA ASP A 33 2.14 6.45 -7.09
C ASP A 33 3.22 5.37 -7.08
N LYS A 34 4.19 5.49 -6.18
CA LYS A 34 5.27 4.52 -6.05
C LYS A 34 4.79 3.18 -5.52
N PHE A 35 3.62 3.17 -4.90
CA PHE A 35 3.12 1.99 -4.20
C PHE A 35 1.97 1.31 -4.94
N GLU A 36 1.81 1.64 -6.23
CA GLU A 36 0.93 0.88 -7.11
C GLU A 36 1.58 -0.46 -7.43
N MET A 37 0.91 -1.56 -7.07
CA MET A 37 1.46 -2.89 -7.27
C MET A 37 1.27 -3.32 -8.73
N LYS A 38 2.37 -3.47 -9.43
CA LYS A 38 2.39 -3.92 -10.82
C LYS A 38 2.72 -5.40 -10.88
N VAL A 39 2.48 -6.02 -12.04
CA VAL A 39 2.78 -7.43 -12.23
C VAL A 39 4.24 -7.71 -11.93
N GLY A 40 4.49 -8.71 -11.09
CA GLY A 40 5.84 -9.11 -10.74
C GLY A 40 6.48 -8.36 -9.58
N GLU A 41 5.82 -7.34 -9.05
CA GLU A 41 6.35 -6.60 -7.92
C GLU A 41 6.05 -7.29 -6.59
N SER A 42 6.91 -7.08 -5.62
CA SER A 42 6.81 -7.68 -4.30
C SER A 42 6.27 -6.68 -3.28
N LEU A 43 5.24 -7.09 -2.54
CA LEU A 43 4.70 -6.27 -1.46
C LEU A 43 5.74 -6.06 -0.36
N LEU A 44 6.52 -7.09 -0.06
CA LEU A 44 7.55 -6.98 0.99
C LEU A 44 8.60 -5.94 0.64
N GLU A 45 8.98 -5.84 -0.62
CA GLU A 45 9.89 -4.79 -1.06
C GLU A 45 9.28 -3.41 -0.89
N LYS A 46 8.00 -3.26 -1.22
CA LYS A 46 7.30 -1.98 -1.03
C LYS A 46 7.21 -1.60 0.43
N ILE A 47 6.94 -2.56 1.30
CA ILE A 47 6.90 -2.33 2.75
C ILE A 47 8.25 -1.85 3.24
N ASN A 48 9.33 -2.48 2.81
CA ASN A 48 10.67 -2.07 3.21
C ASN A 48 10.97 -0.63 2.78
N GLU A 49 10.60 -0.27 1.56
CA GLU A 49 10.76 1.11 1.09
C GLU A 49 9.98 2.09 1.95
N GLY A 50 8.74 1.74 2.31
CA GLY A 50 7.90 2.61 3.11
C GLY A 50 8.39 2.76 4.54
N ILE A 51 8.81 1.66 5.15
CA ILE A 51 9.26 1.66 6.54
C ILE A 51 10.48 2.55 6.73
N THR A 52 11.40 2.54 5.79
CA THR A 52 12.60 3.38 5.90
C THR A 52 12.27 4.87 5.88
N GLY A 53 11.07 5.24 5.42
CA GLY A 53 10.64 6.62 5.40
C GLY A 53 10.01 7.13 6.69
N SER A 54 9.94 6.31 7.72
CA SER A 54 9.37 6.69 9.03
C SER A 54 7.92 7.16 8.94
N GLY A 55 7.05 6.31 8.42
CA GLY A 55 5.64 6.65 8.29
C GLY A 55 4.73 5.47 8.55
N TYR A 56 3.50 5.62 8.13
CA TYR A 56 2.51 4.54 8.20
C TYR A 56 2.39 3.89 6.83
N PHE A 57 2.28 2.58 6.83
CA PHE A 57 2.10 1.81 5.60
C PHE A 57 0.71 1.19 5.61
N ALA A 58 -0.09 1.52 4.61
CA ALA A 58 -1.44 1.01 4.48
C ALA A 58 -1.58 0.23 3.17
N VAL A 59 -2.29 -0.87 3.22
CA VAL A 59 -2.57 -1.68 2.04
C VAL A 59 -4.06 -1.60 1.76
N VAL A 60 -4.41 -1.15 0.57
CA VAL A 60 -5.81 -1.06 0.16
C VAL A 60 -6.21 -2.40 -0.43
N LEU A 61 -7.10 -3.10 0.25
CA LEU A 61 -7.61 -4.39 -0.21
C LEU A 61 -9.02 -4.22 -0.79
N SER A 62 -9.21 -4.75 -1.99
CA SER A 62 -10.49 -4.67 -2.68
C SER A 62 -10.79 -6.00 -3.37
N SER A 63 -11.94 -6.09 -4.00
CA SER A 63 -12.26 -7.25 -4.81
C SER A 63 -11.26 -7.45 -5.96
N HIS A 64 -10.61 -6.37 -6.38
CA HIS A 64 -9.60 -6.46 -7.44
C HIS A 64 -8.28 -7.03 -6.94
N SER A 65 -7.95 -6.82 -5.68
CA SER A 65 -6.62 -7.19 -5.16
C SER A 65 -6.59 -8.53 -4.43
N VAL A 66 -7.72 -8.97 -3.83
CA VAL A 66 -7.71 -10.17 -2.99
C VAL A 66 -7.28 -11.45 -3.72
N GLY A 67 -7.42 -11.49 -5.04
CA GLY A 67 -6.98 -12.63 -5.82
C GLY A 67 -5.55 -12.54 -6.32
N LYS A 68 -4.89 -11.43 -6.09
CA LYS A 68 -3.52 -11.23 -6.57
C LYS A 68 -2.52 -12.03 -5.76
N PRO A 69 -1.44 -12.53 -6.40
CA PRO A 69 -0.44 -13.32 -5.68
C PRO A 69 0.19 -12.58 -4.49
N TRP A 70 0.44 -11.27 -4.62
CA TRP A 70 1.07 -10.52 -3.54
C TRP A 70 0.17 -10.40 -2.31
N VAL A 71 -1.15 -10.46 -2.50
CA VAL A 71 -2.07 -10.47 -1.36
C VAL A 71 -2.08 -11.85 -0.70
N LYS A 72 -2.22 -12.91 -1.50
CA LYS A 72 -2.35 -14.26 -0.96
C LYS A 72 -1.09 -14.76 -0.29
N HIS A 73 0.05 -14.49 -0.88
CA HIS A 73 1.31 -15.05 -0.38
C HIS A 73 2.05 -14.11 0.55
N GLU A 74 2.18 -12.85 0.17
CA GLU A 74 3.04 -11.94 0.91
C GLU A 74 2.38 -11.35 2.14
N ILE A 75 1.11 -11.02 2.08
CA ILE A 75 0.40 -10.48 3.25
C ILE A 75 0.32 -11.55 4.32
N GLN A 76 -0.04 -12.78 3.95
CA GLN A 76 -0.11 -13.87 4.90
C GLN A 76 1.25 -14.16 5.53
N SER A 77 2.30 -14.15 4.72
CA SER A 77 3.65 -14.37 5.23
C SER A 77 4.08 -13.27 6.20
N ALA A 78 3.77 -12.03 5.88
CA ALA A 78 4.12 -10.91 6.73
C ALA A 78 3.42 -11.00 8.09
N PHE A 79 2.14 -11.33 8.10
CA PHE A 79 1.41 -11.48 9.34
C PHE A 79 1.91 -12.69 10.15
N ALA A 80 2.19 -13.80 9.48
CA ALA A 80 2.69 -14.98 10.15
C ALA A 80 4.04 -14.73 10.82
N LYS A 81 4.91 -13.98 10.17
CA LYS A 81 6.21 -13.65 10.76
C LYS A 81 6.09 -12.69 11.93
N LYS A 82 5.16 -11.78 11.84
CA LYS A 82 5.05 -10.72 12.81
C LYS A 82 4.47 -11.21 14.11
N PHE A 83 3.55 -12.11 13.99
CA PHE A 83 2.75 -12.51 15.13
C PHE A 83 2.82 -14.00 15.41
#